data_9cc69dd0437ca07fbac4c3b7c7549cab
#
_entry.id   9cc69dd0437ca07fbac4c3b7c7549cab
#
_cell.length_a   1.000
_cell.length_b   1.000
_cell.length_c   1.000
_cell.angle_alpha   90.00
_cell.angle_beta   90.00
_cell.angle_gamma   90.00
#
_symmetry.space_group_name_H-M   'P 1'
#
loop_
_entity.id
_entity.type
_entity.pdbx_description
1 polymer ?
#
loop_
_entity_poly.entity_id
_entity_poly.type
_entity_poly.pdbx_seq_one_letter_code
_entity_poly.pdbx_strand_id
1 'polypeptide(L)'
;MVKLSFRPLNAFTAFLLVLVLLVIDQWIKISIKLNYPLTLYGQDAIVDWGFFKLLFVENKGMAMGTRLDTIFPFLSERTAKLLLTGFRLVAICGLGYWLWGTLRQRTKTLLPIALCLIFAGALGNILDSVFYGVLFTSSSGQVATWAGGSGYAPLFFGHVVDMFQFPLVEWTWPQWLPGIGGDRYLFFEYIFNAADAWISIGVGILLLFNKKIFTASQL
;
A
#
# COMPACT_ATOMS: atom_id res chain seq x y z
N MET A 1 -35.21 -5.42 -7.86
CA MET A 1 -33.90 -5.61 -7.20
C MET A 1 -33.20 -6.80 -7.82
N VAL A 2 -32.14 -6.61 -8.57
CA VAL A 2 -31.33 -7.71 -9.14
C VAL A 2 -30.62 -8.40 -7.99
N LYS A 3 -30.98 -9.67 -7.70
CA LYS A 3 -30.22 -10.52 -6.79
C LYS A 3 -28.90 -10.86 -7.49
N LEU A 4 -27.83 -10.15 -7.18
CA LEU A 4 -26.47 -10.54 -7.57
C LEU A 4 -26.14 -11.85 -6.82
N SER A 5 -26.29 -12.98 -7.49
CA SER A 5 -25.88 -14.28 -6.97
C SER A 5 -24.41 -14.47 -7.27
N PHE A 6 -23.56 -14.29 -6.28
CA PHE A 6 -22.13 -14.58 -6.41
C PHE A 6 -21.88 -16.09 -6.23
N ARG A 7 -21.05 -16.66 -7.10
CA ARG A 7 -20.52 -18.00 -6.86
C ARG A 7 -19.52 -17.95 -5.71
N PRO A 8 -19.50 -18.94 -4.80
CA PRO A 8 -18.50 -18.96 -3.74
C PRO A 8 -17.11 -19.04 -4.34
N LEU A 9 -16.20 -18.19 -3.85
CA LEU A 9 -14.80 -18.26 -4.24
C LEU A 9 -14.18 -19.53 -3.62
N ASN A 10 -13.54 -20.36 -4.43
CA ASN A 10 -12.80 -21.51 -3.91
C ASN A 10 -11.36 -21.10 -3.53
N ALA A 11 -10.70 -21.91 -2.71
CA ALA A 11 -9.37 -21.62 -2.21
C ALA A 11 -8.32 -21.46 -3.33
N PHE A 12 -8.42 -22.24 -4.40
CA PHE A 12 -7.51 -22.16 -5.54
C PHE A 12 -7.68 -20.83 -6.29
N THR A 13 -8.91 -20.41 -6.57
CA THR A 13 -9.19 -19.14 -7.23
C THR A 13 -8.78 -17.95 -6.34
N ALA A 14 -9.00 -18.04 -5.02
CA ALA A 14 -8.52 -17.03 -4.07
C ALA A 14 -7.00 -16.93 -4.08
N PHE A 15 -6.30 -18.03 -4.05
CA PHE A 15 -4.84 -18.09 -4.16
C PHE A 15 -4.33 -17.45 -5.46
N LEU A 16 -4.93 -17.84 -6.60
CA LEU A 16 -4.56 -17.24 -7.89
C LEU A 16 -4.80 -15.73 -7.93
N LEU A 17 -5.93 -15.28 -7.40
CA LEU A 17 -6.23 -13.83 -7.32
C LEU A 17 -5.17 -13.10 -6.50
N VAL A 18 -4.88 -13.57 -5.29
CA VAL A 18 -3.84 -12.99 -4.43
C VAL A 18 -2.48 -13.00 -5.11
N LEU A 19 -2.11 -14.12 -5.74
CA LEU A 19 -0.84 -14.26 -6.44
C LEU A 19 -0.70 -13.26 -7.61
N VAL A 20 -1.73 -13.13 -8.44
CA VAL A 20 -1.72 -12.19 -9.57
C VAL A 20 -1.59 -10.76 -9.11
N LEU A 21 -2.37 -10.34 -8.09
CA LEU A 21 -2.30 -9.00 -7.51
C LEU A 21 -0.91 -8.70 -6.94
N LEU A 22 -0.35 -9.67 -6.24
CA LEU A 22 0.98 -9.56 -5.64
C LEU A 22 2.08 -9.47 -6.71
N VAL A 23 2.00 -10.30 -7.76
CA VAL A 23 2.95 -10.26 -8.88
C VAL A 23 2.89 -8.90 -9.59
N ILE A 24 1.70 -8.36 -9.83
CA ILE A 24 1.54 -7.04 -10.45
C ILE A 24 2.20 -5.96 -9.58
N ASP A 25 1.90 -5.93 -8.27
CA ASP A 25 2.47 -4.97 -7.33
C ASP A 25 4.00 -5.05 -7.30
N GLN A 26 4.54 -6.23 -7.09
CA GLN A 26 5.99 -6.44 -6.98
C GLN A 26 6.72 -6.19 -8.31
N TRP A 27 6.11 -6.55 -9.44
CA TRP A 27 6.67 -6.27 -10.75
C TRP A 27 6.81 -4.76 -11.01
N ILE A 28 5.78 -3.98 -10.71
CA ILE A 28 5.82 -2.52 -10.86
C ILE A 28 6.89 -1.92 -9.94
N LYS A 29 6.91 -2.30 -8.66
CA LYS A 29 7.85 -1.79 -7.65
C LYS A 29 9.30 -2.10 -8.01
N ILE A 30 9.59 -3.35 -8.38
CA ILE A 30 10.93 -3.79 -8.79
C ILE A 30 11.35 -3.10 -10.10
N SER A 31 10.44 -2.99 -11.07
CA SER A 31 10.74 -2.31 -12.33
C SER A 31 11.11 -0.84 -12.10
N ILE A 32 10.38 -0.12 -11.26
CA ILE A 32 10.71 1.28 -10.93
C ILE A 32 12.06 1.34 -10.21
N LYS A 33 12.26 0.53 -9.19
CA LYS A 33 13.46 0.55 -8.36
C LYS A 33 14.75 0.25 -9.14
N LEU A 34 14.69 -0.63 -10.14
CA LEU A 34 15.84 -1.04 -10.95
C LEU A 34 16.09 -0.16 -12.19
N ASN A 35 15.19 0.77 -12.51
CA ASN A 35 15.34 1.59 -13.72
C ASN A 35 15.42 3.09 -13.42
N TYR A 36 15.03 3.54 -12.22
CA TYR A 36 14.97 4.96 -11.90
C TYR A 36 15.64 5.26 -10.55
N PRO A 37 16.30 6.43 -10.40
CA PRO A 37 16.72 6.93 -9.09
C PRO A 37 15.51 7.45 -8.32
N LEU A 38 15.66 7.67 -7.00
CA LEU A 38 14.64 8.32 -6.18
C LEU A 38 14.26 9.69 -6.75
N THR A 39 12.97 9.94 -6.87
CA THR A 39 12.46 11.26 -7.24
C THR A 39 12.57 12.19 -6.03
N LEU A 40 13.28 13.29 -6.19
CA LEU A 40 13.37 14.34 -5.18
C LEU A 40 12.06 15.14 -5.18
N TYR A 41 11.55 15.46 -3.99
CA TYR A 41 10.24 16.09 -3.76
C TYR A 41 9.80 17.08 -4.85
N GLY A 42 8.76 16.71 -5.62
CA GLY A 42 8.07 17.58 -6.57
C GLY A 42 8.83 17.92 -7.86
N GLN A 43 10.06 17.46 -8.01
CA GLN A 43 10.88 17.67 -9.20
C GLN A 43 11.20 16.29 -9.82
N ASP A 44 11.21 16.22 -11.15
CA ASP A 44 11.63 15.06 -11.94
C ASP A 44 10.74 13.80 -11.81
N ALA A 45 9.43 13.98 -12.00
CA ALA A 45 8.54 12.84 -12.18
C ALA A 45 9.00 11.99 -13.38
N ILE A 46 8.99 10.65 -13.23
CA ILE A 46 9.28 9.70 -14.34
C ILE A 46 8.32 9.95 -15.51
N VAL A 47 7.04 10.21 -15.18
CA VAL A 47 5.99 10.64 -16.10
C VAL A 47 5.18 11.74 -15.42
N ASP A 48 4.88 12.81 -16.14
CA ASP A 48 3.99 13.89 -15.68
C ASP A 48 2.97 14.22 -16.77
N TRP A 49 1.70 13.89 -16.48
CA TRP A 49 0.55 14.23 -17.34
C TRP A 49 -0.34 15.30 -16.70
N GLY A 50 0.18 16.03 -15.69
CA GLY A 50 -0.59 17.00 -14.93
C GLY A 50 -1.48 16.34 -13.89
N PHE A 51 -2.55 15.65 -14.29
CA PHE A 51 -3.48 14.95 -13.39
C PHE A 51 -2.95 13.62 -12.84
N PHE A 52 -1.91 13.06 -13.44
CA PHE A 52 -1.24 11.82 -13.03
C PHE A 52 0.26 11.99 -13.11
N LYS A 53 0.96 11.61 -12.05
CA LYS A 53 2.42 11.57 -12.00
C LYS A 53 2.88 10.18 -11.59
N LEU A 54 3.92 9.70 -12.29
CA LEU A 54 4.67 8.52 -11.88
C LEU A 54 5.96 9.01 -11.23
N LEU A 55 6.16 8.65 -9.99
CA LEU A 55 7.28 9.04 -9.15
C LEU A 55 8.04 7.79 -8.68
N PHE A 56 9.16 7.98 -8.01
CA PHE A 56 9.77 6.92 -7.23
C PHE A 56 10.12 7.45 -5.84
N VAL A 57 9.39 7.01 -4.84
CA VAL A 57 9.58 7.38 -3.44
C VAL A 57 9.74 6.13 -2.59
N GLU A 58 10.67 6.16 -1.66
CA GLU A 58 10.85 5.12 -0.66
C GLU A 58 10.26 5.56 0.69
N ASN A 59 9.19 4.89 1.11
CA ASN A 59 8.48 5.16 2.34
C ASN A 59 9.06 4.33 3.51
N LYS A 60 9.65 5.02 4.49
CA LYS A 60 10.24 4.40 5.68
C LYS A 60 9.24 4.10 6.79
N GLY A 61 8.06 4.69 6.73
CA GLY A 61 7.14 4.76 7.85
C GLY A 61 5.75 4.22 7.60
N MET A 62 4.79 4.87 8.24
CA MET A 62 3.35 4.67 8.10
C MET A 62 2.83 5.40 6.85
N ALA A 63 1.50 5.43 6.70
CA ALA A 63 0.87 6.21 5.65
C ALA A 63 1.28 7.69 5.70
N MET A 64 1.40 8.32 4.52
CA MET A 64 1.66 9.76 4.37
C MET A 64 3.02 10.24 4.93
N GLY A 65 4.03 9.36 4.94
CA GLY A 65 5.35 9.71 5.48
C GLY A 65 5.41 9.86 7.00
N THR A 66 4.30 9.64 7.71
CA THR A 66 4.25 9.69 9.17
C THR A 66 5.10 8.56 9.76
N ARG A 67 5.82 8.85 10.85
CA ARG A 67 6.69 7.87 11.53
C ARG A 67 6.29 7.75 13.00
N LEU A 68 6.38 6.53 13.55
CA LEU A 68 6.06 6.31 14.98
C LEU A 68 6.99 7.07 15.92
N ASP A 69 8.26 7.24 15.56
CA ASP A 69 9.22 8.02 16.33
C ASP A 69 8.94 9.53 16.31
N THR A 70 8.21 10.02 15.30
CA THR A 70 7.71 11.40 15.28
C THR A 70 6.51 11.58 16.24
N ILE A 71 5.63 10.56 16.31
CA ILE A 71 4.46 10.57 17.21
C ILE A 71 4.89 10.30 18.65
N PHE A 72 5.86 9.39 18.85
CA PHE A 72 6.38 8.97 20.14
C PHE A 72 7.88 9.25 20.22
N PRO A 73 8.32 10.46 20.61
CA PRO A 73 9.71 10.87 20.57
C PRO A 73 10.67 10.06 21.45
N PHE A 74 10.13 9.24 22.36
CA PHE A 74 10.91 8.33 23.19
C PHE A 74 11.33 7.03 22.45
N LEU A 75 10.75 6.77 21.27
CA LEU A 75 11.11 5.63 20.45
C LEU A 75 12.28 5.97 19.51
N SER A 76 13.27 5.08 19.44
CA SER A 76 14.26 5.18 18.38
C SER A 76 13.63 4.87 17.00
N GLU A 77 14.14 5.44 15.91
CA GLU A 77 13.71 5.12 14.54
C GLU A 77 13.70 3.60 14.28
N ARG A 78 14.74 2.91 14.79
CA ARG A 78 14.87 1.46 14.64
C ARG A 78 13.77 0.70 15.37
N THR A 79 13.46 1.07 16.61
CA THR A 79 12.40 0.46 17.40
C THR A 79 11.03 0.72 16.79
N ALA A 80 10.78 1.96 16.37
CA ALA A 80 9.54 2.36 15.70
C ALA A 80 9.29 1.53 14.42
N LYS A 81 10.32 1.33 13.60
CA LYS A 81 10.25 0.52 12.39
C LYS A 81 9.95 -0.95 12.69
N LEU A 82 10.62 -1.55 13.68
CA LEU A 82 10.37 -2.94 14.09
C LEU A 82 8.96 -3.14 14.64
N LEU A 83 8.47 -2.22 15.47
CA LEU A 83 7.10 -2.27 16.01
C LEU A 83 6.07 -2.18 14.88
N LEU A 84 6.26 -1.27 13.93
CA LEU A 84 5.37 -1.13 12.78
C LEU A 84 5.36 -2.40 11.92
N THR A 85 6.52 -2.94 11.61
CA THR A 85 6.64 -4.16 10.79
C THR A 85 6.05 -5.36 11.54
N GLY A 86 6.30 -5.49 12.84
CA GLY A 86 5.72 -6.52 13.70
C GLY A 86 4.20 -6.44 13.75
N PHE A 87 3.64 -5.23 13.94
CA PHE A 87 2.19 -5.01 13.90
C PHE A 87 1.58 -5.43 12.55
N ARG A 88 2.21 -5.07 11.44
CA ARG A 88 1.77 -5.46 10.10
C ARG A 88 1.77 -6.99 9.92
N LEU A 89 2.78 -7.69 10.45
CA LEU A 89 2.86 -9.16 10.42
C LEU A 89 1.72 -9.80 11.21
N VAL A 90 1.41 -9.30 12.39
CA VAL A 90 0.27 -9.79 13.19
C VAL A 90 -1.05 -9.52 12.47
N ALA A 91 -1.22 -8.32 11.91
CA ALA A 91 -2.42 -7.95 11.17
C ALA A 91 -2.66 -8.85 9.94
N ILE A 92 -1.61 -9.17 9.17
CA ILE A 92 -1.76 -10.05 8.00
C ILE A 92 -2.06 -11.49 8.40
N CYS A 93 -1.53 -12.00 9.51
CA CYS A 93 -1.91 -13.31 10.04
C CYS A 93 -3.41 -13.34 10.39
N GLY A 94 -3.92 -12.30 11.05
CA GLY A 94 -5.35 -12.16 11.35
C GLY A 94 -6.21 -12.10 10.09
N LEU A 95 -5.80 -11.32 9.09
CA LEU A 95 -6.48 -11.24 7.78
C LEU A 95 -6.49 -12.60 7.06
N GLY A 96 -5.36 -13.30 7.07
CA GLY A 96 -5.24 -14.63 6.47
C GLY A 96 -6.14 -15.65 7.15
N TYR A 97 -6.22 -15.62 8.47
CA TYR A 97 -7.13 -16.46 9.26
C TYR A 97 -8.61 -16.16 8.92
N TRP A 98 -8.98 -14.88 8.84
CA TRP A 98 -10.34 -14.49 8.45
C TRP A 98 -10.68 -14.90 7.02
N LEU A 99 -9.78 -14.67 6.06
CA LEU A 99 -9.95 -15.12 4.68
C LEU A 99 -10.13 -16.63 4.61
N TRP A 100 -9.29 -17.39 5.31
CA TRP A 100 -9.39 -18.84 5.38
C TRP A 100 -10.74 -19.33 5.91
N GLY A 101 -11.22 -18.73 7.02
CA GLY A 101 -12.54 -19.02 7.59
C GLY A 101 -13.67 -18.75 6.61
N THR A 102 -13.61 -17.61 5.90
CA THR A 102 -14.59 -17.19 4.90
C THR A 102 -14.65 -18.17 3.71
N LEU A 103 -13.48 -18.63 3.24
CA LEU A 103 -13.39 -19.60 2.14
C LEU A 103 -13.91 -20.98 2.55
N ARG A 104 -13.62 -21.42 3.78
CA ARG A 104 -14.16 -22.69 4.33
C ARG A 104 -15.68 -22.69 4.43
N GLN A 105 -16.28 -21.59 4.82
CA GLN A 105 -17.73 -21.41 4.92
C GLN A 105 -18.40 -21.26 3.54
N ARG A 106 -17.65 -21.25 2.44
CA ARG A 106 -18.14 -21.05 1.07
C ARG A 106 -19.06 -19.83 0.93
N THR A 107 -18.68 -18.73 1.57
CA THR A 107 -19.47 -17.50 1.61
C THR A 107 -19.74 -16.98 0.20
N LYS A 108 -21.02 -16.80 -0.14
CA LYS A 108 -21.49 -16.36 -1.46
C LYS A 108 -21.65 -14.85 -1.55
N THR A 109 -20.67 -14.08 -1.07
CA THR A 109 -20.71 -12.63 -1.03
C THR A 109 -19.44 -12.02 -1.62
N LEU A 110 -19.34 -10.70 -1.63
CA LEU A 110 -18.13 -9.98 -2.00
C LEU A 110 -17.02 -10.06 -0.94
N LEU A 111 -17.34 -10.58 0.27
CA LEU A 111 -16.40 -10.65 1.38
C LEU A 111 -15.07 -11.36 1.04
N PRO A 112 -15.06 -12.60 0.47
CA PRO A 112 -13.79 -13.24 0.15
C PRO A 112 -12.98 -12.47 -0.90
N ILE A 113 -13.61 -11.77 -1.85
CA ILE A 113 -12.91 -10.94 -2.85
C ILE A 113 -12.28 -9.72 -2.17
N ALA A 114 -13.03 -9.02 -1.32
CA ALA A 114 -12.51 -7.88 -0.57
C ALA A 114 -11.33 -8.28 0.32
N LEU A 115 -11.43 -9.43 1.00
CA LEU A 115 -10.34 -9.94 1.84
C LEU A 115 -9.11 -10.35 1.02
N CYS A 116 -9.28 -10.93 -0.18
CA CYS A 116 -8.15 -11.21 -1.08
C CYS A 116 -7.42 -9.93 -1.51
N LEU A 117 -8.16 -8.86 -1.84
CA LEU A 117 -7.59 -7.57 -2.21
C LEU A 117 -6.79 -6.97 -1.04
N ILE A 118 -7.39 -6.90 0.15
CA ILE A 118 -6.74 -6.36 1.35
C ILE A 118 -5.51 -7.21 1.71
N PHE A 119 -5.65 -8.52 1.68
CA PHE A 119 -4.57 -9.45 2.00
C PHE A 119 -3.39 -9.34 1.03
N ALA A 120 -3.66 -9.30 -0.29
CA ALA A 120 -2.63 -9.15 -1.31
C ALA A 120 -1.88 -7.82 -1.18
N GLY A 121 -2.59 -6.71 -0.98
CA GLY A 121 -1.98 -5.40 -0.79
C GLY A 121 -1.15 -5.33 0.50
N ALA A 122 -1.70 -5.81 1.63
CA ALA A 122 -0.95 -5.84 2.89
C ALA A 122 0.31 -6.71 2.78
N LEU A 123 0.21 -7.87 2.10
CA LEU A 123 1.36 -8.76 1.87
C LEU A 123 2.41 -8.10 0.98
N GLY A 124 2.01 -7.39 -0.09
CA GLY A 124 2.93 -6.66 -0.97
C GLY A 124 3.78 -5.66 -0.20
N ASN A 125 3.16 -4.79 0.60
CA ASN A 125 3.87 -3.80 1.41
C ASN A 125 4.73 -4.44 2.53
N ILE A 126 4.35 -5.61 3.04
CA ILE A 126 5.18 -6.36 3.99
C ILE A 126 6.42 -6.93 3.32
N LEU A 127 6.30 -7.47 2.10
CA LEU A 127 7.45 -7.99 1.34
C LEU A 127 8.51 -6.90 1.13
N ASP A 128 8.11 -5.69 0.78
CA ASP A 128 9.02 -4.55 0.67
C ASP A 128 9.71 -4.27 2.01
N SER A 129 8.93 -4.14 3.08
CA SER A 129 9.42 -3.80 4.41
C SER A 129 10.37 -4.84 4.99
N VAL A 130 10.14 -6.12 4.67
CA VAL A 130 10.97 -7.23 5.19
C VAL A 130 12.21 -7.43 4.32
N PHE A 131 12.08 -7.45 3.00
CA PHE A 131 13.12 -7.99 2.13
C PHE A 131 13.87 -6.95 1.31
N TYR A 132 13.29 -5.78 0.96
CA TYR A 132 13.93 -4.85 0.03
C TYR A 132 15.25 -4.28 0.56
N GLY A 133 15.38 -4.15 1.90
CA GLY A 133 16.64 -3.74 2.53
C GLY A 133 17.83 -4.64 2.17
N VAL A 134 17.61 -5.95 2.15
CA VAL A 134 18.66 -6.94 1.87
C VAL A 134 18.79 -7.29 0.39
N LEU A 135 17.72 -7.14 -0.40
CA LEU A 135 17.68 -7.51 -1.81
C LEU A 135 18.31 -6.46 -2.73
N PHE A 136 18.23 -5.18 -2.36
CA PHE A 136 18.63 -4.08 -3.23
C PHE A 136 19.70 -3.19 -2.61
N THR A 137 20.48 -2.53 -3.47
CA THR A 137 21.36 -1.43 -3.08
C THR A 137 20.55 -0.15 -2.87
N SER A 138 21.17 0.91 -2.33
CA SER A 138 20.52 2.21 -2.13
C SER A 138 20.09 2.84 -3.46
N SER A 139 18.91 3.45 -3.46
CA SER A 139 18.38 4.24 -4.59
C SER A 139 18.70 5.74 -4.46
N SER A 140 19.41 6.15 -3.41
CA SER A 140 19.70 7.56 -3.15
C SER A 140 20.75 8.07 -4.12
N GLY A 141 20.35 8.98 -5.02
CA GLY A 141 21.24 9.58 -6.02
C GLY A 141 21.71 8.63 -7.13
N GLN A 142 21.19 7.42 -7.18
CA GLN A 142 21.55 6.39 -8.18
C GLN A 142 20.42 5.43 -8.41
N VAL A 143 20.47 4.69 -9.51
CA VAL A 143 19.56 3.57 -9.75
C VAL A 143 20.02 2.37 -8.90
N ALA A 144 19.09 1.75 -8.19
CA ALA A 144 19.41 0.56 -7.40
C ALA A 144 19.72 -0.65 -8.29
N THR A 145 20.50 -1.57 -7.73
CA THR A 145 20.79 -2.88 -8.33
C THR A 145 20.47 -3.99 -7.34
N TRP A 146 20.48 -5.23 -7.79
CA TRP A 146 20.45 -6.37 -6.89
C TRP A 146 21.70 -6.37 -6.00
N ALA A 147 21.50 -6.49 -4.69
CA ALA A 147 22.57 -6.21 -3.71
C ALA A 147 23.72 -7.23 -3.70
N GLY A 148 23.51 -8.45 -4.19
CA GLY A 148 24.55 -9.49 -4.19
C GLY A 148 25.17 -9.79 -2.81
N GLY A 149 24.45 -9.49 -1.70
CA GLY A 149 24.91 -9.70 -0.34
C GLY A 149 25.16 -8.42 0.49
N SER A 150 25.15 -7.21 -0.12
CA SER A 150 25.35 -5.92 0.55
C SER A 150 24.16 -4.97 0.33
N GLY A 151 22.99 -5.34 0.89
CA GLY A 151 21.79 -4.53 0.80
C GLY A 151 21.88 -3.19 1.55
N TYR A 152 20.95 -2.24 1.24
CA TYR A 152 20.97 -0.92 1.86
C TYR A 152 20.50 -0.92 3.33
N ALA A 153 19.83 -2.00 3.79
CA ALA A 153 19.38 -2.15 5.15
C ALA A 153 19.25 -3.63 5.53
N PRO A 154 19.30 -3.98 6.83
CA PRO A 154 19.07 -5.34 7.28
C PRO A 154 17.61 -5.77 7.08
N LEU A 155 17.35 -7.08 7.28
CA LEU A 155 16.00 -7.65 7.23
C LEU A 155 15.03 -6.88 8.14
N PHE A 156 13.79 -6.68 7.73
CA PHE A 156 12.73 -5.89 8.37
C PHE A 156 12.90 -4.36 8.32
N PHE A 157 13.97 -3.86 7.69
CA PHE A 157 14.25 -2.44 7.55
C PHE A 157 14.11 -1.92 6.11
N GLY A 158 13.54 -2.73 5.21
CA GLY A 158 13.21 -2.32 3.86
C GLY A 158 12.23 -1.14 3.83
N HIS A 159 12.26 -0.37 2.75
CA HIS A 159 11.33 0.73 2.49
C HIS A 159 10.26 0.28 1.50
N VAL A 160 9.03 0.71 1.72
CA VAL A 160 7.94 0.49 0.76
C VAL A 160 8.15 1.40 -0.44
N VAL A 161 7.99 0.88 -1.64
CA VAL A 161 8.11 1.65 -2.87
C VAL A 161 6.75 2.22 -3.25
N ASP A 162 6.64 3.56 -3.27
CA ASP A 162 5.46 4.31 -3.67
C ASP A 162 5.73 5.05 -4.97
N MET A 163 4.70 5.18 -5.86
CA MET A 163 4.93 5.71 -7.18
C MET A 163 3.79 6.51 -7.81
N PHE A 164 2.55 6.23 -7.48
CA PHE A 164 1.39 6.86 -8.12
C PHE A 164 0.95 8.10 -7.35
N GLN A 165 0.83 9.23 -8.04
CA GLN A 165 0.28 10.46 -7.51
C GLN A 165 -0.78 11.01 -8.47
N PHE A 166 -1.91 11.48 -7.92
CA PHE A 166 -2.99 12.11 -8.67
C PHE A 166 -3.25 13.52 -8.11
N PRO A 167 -2.49 14.53 -8.52
CA PRO A 167 -2.73 15.92 -8.13
C PRO A 167 -3.99 16.45 -8.83
N LEU A 168 -5.18 16.20 -8.24
CA LEU A 168 -6.46 16.41 -8.93
C LEU A 168 -6.84 17.88 -9.03
N VAL A 169 -6.68 18.63 -7.95
CA VAL A 169 -7.03 20.05 -7.89
C VAL A 169 -6.01 20.77 -7.03
N GLU A 170 -5.52 21.88 -7.57
CA GLU A 170 -4.63 22.77 -6.85
C GLU A 170 -5.29 24.14 -6.71
N TRP A 171 -5.23 24.72 -5.51
CA TRP A 171 -5.65 26.10 -5.26
C TRP A 171 -4.77 26.77 -4.21
N THR A 172 -4.81 28.08 -4.22
CA THR A 172 -4.19 28.90 -3.16
C THR A 172 -5.31 29.47 -2.28
N TRP A 173 -5.20 29.28 -0.97
CA TRP A 173 -6.17 29.83 -0.03
C TRP A 173 -6.20 31.34 -0.09
N PRO A 174 -7.39 31.98 -0.08
CA PRO A 174 -7.49 33.45 -0.06
C PRO A 174 -6.71 34.03 1.14
N GLN A 175 -6.00 35.13 0.90
CA GLN A 175 -5.13 35.74 1.92
C GLN A 175 -5.85 36.21 3.21
N TRP A 176 -7.17 36.40 3.13
CA TRP A 176 -7.98 36.80 4.27
C TRP A 176 -8.27 35.69 5.27
N LEU A 177 -7.97 34.42 4.98
CA LEU A 177 -8.18 33.29 5.89
C LEU A 177 -7.08 33.24 6.94
N PRO A 178 -7.43 33.31 8.26
CA PRO A 178 -6.43 33.25 9.33
C PRO A 178 -5.70 31.90 9.33
N GLY A 179 -4.39 31.92 9.41
CA GLY A 179 -3.53 30.73 9.62
C GLY A 179 -3.19 29.92 8.37
N ILE A 180 -3.98 30.02 7.29
CA ILE A 180 -3.75 29.28 6.04
C ILE A 180 -3.83 30.18 4.79
N GLY A 181 -4.10 31.49 4.96
CA GLY A 181 -4.22 32.44 3.87
C GLY A 181 -2.92 32.56 3.06
N GLY A 182 -3.00 32.38 1.75
CA GLY A 182 -1.85 32.38 0.85
C GLY A 182 -1.16 31.03 0.69
N ASP A 183 -1.50 30.02 1.51
CA ASP A 183 -0.93 28.68 1.37
C ASP A 183 -1.47 27.97 0.14
N ARG A 184 -0.56 27.30 -0.56
CA ARG A 184 -0.90 26.42 -1.67
C ARG A 184 -1.43 25.10 -1.14
N TYR A 185 -2.59 24.66 -1.61
CA TYR A 185 -3.20 23.39 -1.27
C TYR A 185 -3.34 22.52 -2.51
N LEU A 186 -2.85 21.29 -2.42
CA LEU A 186 -2.97 20.30 -3.45
C LEU A 186 -3.90 19.17 -2.96
N PHE A 187 -5.07 19.06 -3.59
CA PHE A 187 -6.01 17.99 -3.26
C PHE A 187 -5.51 16.67 -3.82
N PHE A 188 -5.40 15.67 -2.94
CA PHE A 188 -4.91 14.33 -3.24
C PHE A 188 -3.43 14.30 -3.66
N GLU A 189 -2.58 14.95 -2.85
CA GLU A 189 -1.13 14.97 -3.08
C GLU A 189 -0.41 13.66 -2.69
N TYR A 190 -1.13 12.70 -2.11
CA TYR A 190 -0.54 11.46 -1.60
C TYR A 190 0.03 10.59 -2.71
N ILE A 191 1.23 10.05 -2.44
CA ILE A 191 1.89 9.08 -3.29
C ILE A 191 1.62 7.71 -2.71
N PHE A 192 1.16 6.77 -3.55
CA PHE A 192 0.79 5.42 -3.17
C PHE A 192 1.22 4.39 -4.22
N ASN A 193 1.05 3.12 -3.93
CA ASN A 193 1.41 2.01 -4.81
C ASN A 193 0.20 1.12 -5.16
N ALA A 194 0.42 0.07 -5.98
CA ALA A 194 -0.65 -0.85 -6.38
C ALA A 194 -1.23 -1.60 -5.18
N ALA A 195 -0.41 -1.98 -4.21
CA ALA A 195 -0.86 -2.65 -2.98
C ALA A 195 -1.84 -1.78 -2.17
N ASP A 196 -1.58 -0.47 -2.05
CA ASP A 196 -2.47 0.48 -1.36
C ASP A 196 -3.80 0.64 -2.11
N ALA A 197 -3.75 0.62 -3.45
CA ALA A 197 -4.97 0.62 -4.28
C ALA A 197 -5.82 -0.64 -4.01
N TRP A 198 -5.20 -1.82 -3.95
CA TRP A 198 -5.90 -3.06 -3.62
C TRP A 198 -6.53 -3.01 -2.22
N ILE A 199 -5.81 -2.53 -1.21
CA ILE A 199 -6.34 -2.35 0.14
C ILE A 199 -7.54 -1.40 0.10
N SER A 200 -7.40 -0.25 -0.55
CA SER A 200 -8.44 0.78 -0.63
C SER A 200 -9.72 0.26 -1.33
N ILE A 201 -9.57 -0.47 -2.44
CA ILE A 201 -10.69 -1.10 -3.15
C ILE A 201 -11.36 -2.14 -2.26
N GLY A 202 -10.58 -3.01 -1.61
CA GLY A 202 -11.10 -4.04 -0.71
C GLY A 202 -11.87 -3.46 0.47
N VAL A 203 -11.33 -2.44 1.13
CA VAL A 203 -12.01 -1.71 2.21
C VAL A 203 -13.26 -0.99 1.68
N GLY A 204 -13.18 -0.36 0.50
CA GLY A 204 -14.32 0.26 -0.16
C GLY A 204 -15.47 -0.73 -0.40
N ILE A 205 -15.16 -1.95 -0.85
CA ILE A 205 -16.15 -3.02 -1.00
C ILE A 205 -16.80 -3.36 0.35
N LEU A 206 -16.01 -3.51 1.42
CA LEU A 206 -16.55 -3.81 2.75
C LEU A 206 -17.47 -2.72 3.27
N LEU A 207 -17.13 -1.46 3.07
CA LEU A 207 -17.92 -0.30 3.52
C LEU A 207 -19.21 -0.12 2.72
N LEU A 208 -19.13 -0.13 1.39
CA LEU A 208 -20.26 0.13 0.51
C LEU A 208 -21.28 -1.01 0.49
N PHE A 209 -20.82 -2.24 0.66
CA PHE A 209 -21.65 -3.45 0.61
C PHE A 209 -21.82 -4.13 1.97
N ASN A 210 -21.53 -3.45 3.08
CA ASN A 210 -21.55 -4.00 4.43
C ASN A 210 -22.86 -4.75 4.76
N LYS A 211 -24.03 -4.16 4.47
CA LYS A 211 -25.35 -4.77 4.71
C LYS A 211 -25.52 -6.09 3.92
N LYS A 212 -25.06 -6.13 2.65
CA LYS A 212 -25.15 -7.34 1.81
C LYS A 212 -24.15 -8.41 2.23
N ILE A 213 -23.00 -8.02 2.72
CA ILE A 213 -21.92 -8.91 3.14
C ILE A 213 -22.26 -9.57 4.47
N PHE A 214 -22.65 -8.79 5.47
CA PHE A 214 -22.80 -9.30 6.84
C PHE A 214 -24.22 -9.81 7.16
N THR A 215 -25.28 -9.32 6.52
CA THR A 215 -26.64 -9.83 6.73
C THR A 215 -26.85 -11.18 6.05
N ALA A 216 -26.19 -11.44 4.90
CA ALA A 216 -26.30 -12.72 4.20
C ALA A 216 -25.50 -13.86 4.86
N SER A 217 -24.63 -13.58 5.82
CA SER A 217 -23.88 -14.59 6.58
C SER A 217 -24.66 -15.15 7.79
N GLN A 218 -25.86 -14.63 8.06
CA GLN A 218 -26.72 -15.08 9.16
C GLN A 218 -27.89 -15.96 8.71
N LEU A 219 -28.02 -16.26 7.43
CA LEU A 219 -29.00 -17.15 6.80
C LEU A 219 -28.29 -18.34 6.14
#